data_ae3146e7689b91a531931876384490d6
#
_entry.id   ae3146e7689b91a531931876384490d6
#
_cell.length_a   1.000
_cell.length_b   1.000
_cell.length_c   1.000
_cell.angle_alpha   90.00
_cell.angle_beta   90.00
_cell.angle_gamma   90.00
#
_symmetry.space_group_name_H-M   'P 1'
#
loop_
_entity.id
_entity.type
_entity.pdbx_description
1 polymer ?
#
loop_
_entity_poly.entity_id
_entity_poly.type
_entity_poly.pdbx_seq_one_letter_code
_entity_poly.pdbx_strand_id
1 'polypeptide(L)'
;MHIGSTIITHWKNFDFYNRDFINYAPRTLKPDMVSLWPPTELAEGYYYELVRENYILSDNTRNLNIHYLNPLQHVEGMLIAWLPKERLLMVADVINTNEPLPAVATADQKSLFNSVRALKLDPVQIVPVHGNPIPWTDFTKIVN
;
A
#
# COMPACT_ATOMS: atom_id res chain seq x y z
N MET A 1 14.08 -4.58 -10.22
CA MET A 1 14.25 -3.47 -9.28
C MET A 1 15.57 -2.80 -9.60
N HIS A 2 15.60 -1.50 -9.86
CA HIS A 2 16.85 -0.81 -10.19
C HIS A 2 17.67 -0.55 -8.91
N ILE A 3 18.97 -0.73 -8.99
CA ILE A 3 19.91 -0.23 -7.99
C ILE A 3 19.65 1.27 -7.83
N GLY A 4 19.42 1.73 -6.60
CA GLY A 4 19.07 3.12 -6.30
C GLY A 4 17.57 3.43 -6.20
N SER A 5 16.68 2.42 -6.29
CA SER A 5 15.26 2.62 -6.00
C SER A 5 15.02 2.79 -4.50
N THR A 6 14.14 3.73 -4.14
CA THR A 6 13.67 3.90 -2.77
C THR A 6 12.40 3.07 -2.55
N ILE A 7 12.37 2.28 -1.50
CA ILE A 7 11.19 1.53 -1.04
C ILE A 7 10.47 2.39 -0.01
N ILE A 8 9.26 2.85 -0.34
CA ILE A 8 8.40 3.56 0.60
C ILE A 8 7.53 2.52 1.29
N THR A 9 7.70 2.34 2.59
CA THR A 9 6.96 1.35 3.36
C THR A 9 6.69 1.85 4.78
N HIS A 10 5.73 1.24 5.46
CA HIS A 10 5.53 1.52 6.87
C HIS A 10 6.70 0.97 7.70
N TRP A 11 7.15 1.70 8.72
CA TRP A 11 8.33 1.34 9.50
C TRP A 11 8.26 -0.06 10.13
N LYS A 12 7.06 -0.55 10.44
CA LYS A 12 6.83 -1.90 10.99
C LYS A 12 7.15 -3.02 10.00
N ASN A 13 7.20 -2.73 8.72
CA ASN A 13 7.53 -3.69 7.68
C ASN A 13 9.04 -3.74 7.37
N PHE A 14 9.84 -2.87 8.00
CA PHE A 14 11.27 -2.75 7.68
C PHE A 14 12.01 -4.06 7.86
N ASP A 15 11.81 -4.76 8.98
CA ASP A 15 12.49 -6.02 9.25
C ASP A 15 12.14 -7.09 8.23
N PHE A 16 10.88 -7.15 7.77
CA PHE A 16 10.47 -8.06 6.71
C PHE A 16 11.23 -7.80 5.41
N TYR A 17 11.27 -6.56 4.95
CA TYR A 17 11.98 -6.24 3.71
C TYR A 17 13.49 -6.40 3.84
N ASN A 18 14.07 -5.95 4.93
CA ASN A 18 15.52 -5.95 5.12
C ASN A 18 16.08 -7.33 5.45
N ARG A 19 15.37 -8.14 6.23
CA ARG A 19 15.83 -9.45 6.67
C ARG A 19 15.23 -10.58 5.84
N ASP A 20 13.90 -10.63 5.77
CA ASP A 20 13.20 -11.82 5.28
C ASP A 20 13.07 -11.80 3.74
N PHE A 21 12.84 -10.64 3.13
CA PHE A 21 12.66 -10.54 1.69
C PHE A 21 14.00 -10.48 0.93
N ILE A 22 14.93 -9.62 1.37
CA ILE A 22 16.19 -9.40 0.65
C ILE A 22 17.23 -10.48 0.98
N ASN A 23 17.34 -10.85 2.25
CA ASN A 23 18.38 -11.75 2.73
C ASN A 23 17.92 -13.21 2.89
N TYR A 24 16.74 -13.57 2.41
CA TYR A 24 16.23 -14.92 2.54
C TYR A 24 17.09 -15.94 1.78
N ALA A 25 17.66 -16.91 2.50
CA ALA A 25 18.41 -18.03 1.95
C ALA A 25 18.13 -19.29 2.80
N PRO A 26 18.05 -20.50 2.17
CA PRO A 26 18.20 -20.78 0.75
C PRO A 26 16.94 -20.49 -0.05
N ARG A 27 17.10 -20.05 -1.31
CA ARG A 27 16.00 -19.92 -2.25
C ARG A 27 15.80 -21.24 -2.97
N THR A 28 14.59 -21.82 -2.85
CA THR A 28 14.26 -23.16 -3.37
C THR A 28 13.61 -23.15 -4.75
N LEU A 29 13.12 -21.98 -5.17
CA LEU A 29 12.52 -21.79 -6.49
C LEU A 29 13.58 -21.39 -7.54
N LYS A 30 13.18 -21.36 -8.83
CA LYS A 30 14.05 -20.86 -9.90
C LYS A 30 14.62 -19.49 -9.52
N PRO A 31 15.87 -19.19 -9.93
CA PRO A 31 16.47 -17.90 -9.65
C PRO A 31 15.56 -16.74 -10.08
N ASP A 32 15.29 -15.86 -9.16
CA ASP A 32 14.63 -14.57 -9.38
C ASP A 32 15.67 -13.44 -9.46
N MET A 33 15.24 -12.21 -9.67
CA MET A 33 16.13 -11.06 -9.77
C MET A 33 17.00 -10.87 -8.51
N VAL A 34 16.47 -11.21 -7.33
CA VAL A 34 17.21 -11.11 -6.06
C VAL A 34 18.27 -12.22 -5.95
N SER A 35 17.97 -13.42 -6.49
CA SER A 35 18.92 -14.55 -6.50
C SER A 35 20.07 -14.35 -7.51
N LEU A 36 19.83 -13.59 -8.58
CA LEU A 36 20.83 -13.31 -9.60
C LEU A 36 21.84 -12.25 -9.18
N TRP A 37 21.51 -11.43 -8.20
CA TRP A 37 22.39 -10.43 -7.62
C TRP A 37 22.66 -10.73 -6.15
N PRO A 38 23.93 -10.96 -5.78
CA PRO A 38 24.28 -11.25 -4.39
C PRO A 38 23.81 -10.14 -3.43
N PRO A 39 23.40 -10.47 -2.20
CA PRO A 39 22.98 -9.49 -1.20
C PRO A 39 23.99 -8.37 -0.93
N THR A 40 25.28 -8.64 -1.12
CA THR A 40 26.37 -7.65 -0.98
C THR A 40 26.30 -6.53 -2.03
N GLU A 41 25.81 -6.84 -3.23
CA GLU A 41 25.59 -5.84 -4.27
C GLU A 41 24.24 -5.15 -4.14
N LEU A 42 23.28 -5.80 -3.48
CA LEU A 42 21.95 -5.28 -3.22
C LEU A 42 21.93 -4.38 -1.96
N ALA A 43 22.74 -4.69 -0.96
CA ALA A 43 22.77 -3.96 0.31
C ALA A 43 23.18 -2.48 0.16
N GLU A 44 23.96 -2.17 -0.87
CA GLU A 44 24.34 -0.80 -1.19
C GLU A 44 23.31 -0.06 -2.07
N GLY A 45 22.24 -0.77 -2.51
CA GLY A 45 21.32 -0.26 -3.54
C GLY A 45 19.89 0.00 -3.10
N TYR A 46 19.47 -0.38 -1.91
CA TYR A 46 18.11 -0.14 -1.43
C TYR A 46 18.07 0.96 -0.39
N TYR A 47 17.35 2.00 -0.72
CA TYR A 47 16.99 3.05 0.22
C TYR A 47 15.58 2.82 0.71
N TYR A 48 15.34 3.10 2.00
CA TYR A 48 14.02 2.99 2.61
C TYR A 48 13.53 4.35 3.06
N GLU A 49 12.30 4.68 2.69
CA GLU A 49 11.54 5.75 3.30
C GLU A 49 10.52 5.11 4.25
N LEU A 50 10.77 5.23 5.54
CA LEU A 50 9.99 4.56 6.59
C LEU A 50 8.86 5.48 7.07
N VAL A 51 7.68 5.27 6.53
CA VAL A 51 6.49 6.02 6.88
C VAL A 51 6.01 5.61 8.28
N ARG A 52 5.69 6.58 9.13
CA ARG A 52 5.02 6.36 10.42
C ARG A 52 3.53 6.61 10.32
N GLU A 53 3.13 7.82 10.02
CA GLU A 53 1.73 8.24 9.88
C GLU A 53 1.40 8.65 8.46
N ASN A 54 2.24 9.48 7.86
CA ASN A 54 2.07 9.97 6.50
C ASN A 54 3.41 10.29 5.84
N TYR A 55 3.38 10.34 4.51
CA TYR A 55 4.48 10.76 3.67
C TYR A 55 3.94 11.40 2.40
N ILE A 56 4.59 12.42 1.88
CA ILE A 56 4.19 13.09 0.63
C ILE A 56 5.32 12.97 -0.38
N LEU A 57 5.03 12.30 -1.48
CA LEU A 57 5.87 12.29 -2.67
C LEU A 57 5.35 13.33 -3.65
N SER A 58 6.22 14.25 -4.09
CA SER A 58 5.86 15.32 -5.01
C SER A 58 6.88 15.44 -6.14
N ASP A 59 6.38 15.68 -7.35
CA ASP A 59 7.18 16.02 -8.53
C ASP A 59 7.00 17.49 -8.96
N ASN A 60 6.47 18.34 -8.07
CA ASN A 60 6.08 19.74 -8.28
C ASN A 60 4.84 19.95 -9.18
N THR A 61 4.30 18.91 -9.78
CA THR A 61 3.07 18.95 -10.59
C THR A 61 1.92 18.25 -9.90
N ARG A 62 2.25 17.19 -9.14
CA ARG A 62 1.31 16.34 -8.40
C ARG A 62 1.91 15.94 -7.06
N ASN A 63 1.01 15.71 -6.12
CA ASN A 63 1.32 15.09 -4.84
C ASN A 63 0.69 13.71 -4.79
N LEU A 64 1.45 12.74 -4.33
CA LEU A 64 0.97 11.45 -3.87
C LEU A 64 1.11 11.43 -2.35
N ASN A 65 0.00 11.51 -1.66
CA ASN A 65 -0.03 11.46 -0.20
C ASN A 65 -0.19 10.01 0.23
N ILE A 66 0.74 9.52 1.02
CA ILE A 66 0.74 8.15 1.54
C ILE A 66 0.38 8.23 3.01
N HIS A 67 -0.61 7.45 3.45
CA HIS A 67 -1.10 7.44 4.82
C HIS A 67 -1.09 6.03 5.39
N TYR A 68 -0.75 5.90 6.67
CA TYR A 68 -0.90 4.66 7.40
C TYR A 68 -2.37 4.35 7.64
N LEU A 69 -2.77 3.13 7.30
CA LEU A 69 -4.12 2.64 7.53
C LEU A 69 -4.14 1.77 8.78
N ASN A 70 -4.79 2.26 9.84
CA ASN A 70 -4.88 1.59 11.13
C ASN A 70 -6.22 1.93 11.83
N PRO A 71 -6.86 0.96 12.51
CA PRO A 71 -6.46 -0.43 12.64
C PRO A 71 -6.86 -1.30 11.43
N LEU A 72 -6.08 -2.34 11.15
CA LEU A 72 -6.44 -3.41 10.24
C LEU A 72 -6.27 -4.76 10.93
N GLN A 73 -7.19 -5.70 10.63
CA GLN A 73 -7.10 -7.08 11.09
C GLN A 73 -6.24 -7.94 10.14
N HIS A 74 -6.27 -7.62 8.86
CA HIS A 74 -5.58 -8.37 7.82
C HIS A 74 -4.05 -8.30 7.95
N VAL A 75 -3.50 -7.09 8.08
CA VAL A 75 -2.06 -6.87 8.19
C VAL A 75 -1.76 -5.55 8.91
N GLU A 76 -0.71 -5.57 9.73
CA GLU A 76 -0.15 -4.36 10.30
C GLU A 76 0.79 -3.67 9.29
N GLY A 77 0.82 -2.34 9.30
CA GLY A 77 1.74 -1.59 8.45
C GLY A 77 1.27 -1.35 7.02
N MET A 78 -0.03 -1.49 6.74
CA MET A 78 -0.58 -1.16 5.42
C MET A 78 -0.61 0.35 5.19
N LEU A 79 -0.23 0.74 3.99
CA LEU A 79 -0.32 2.11 3.51
C LEU A 79 -1.40 2.24 2.45
N ILE A 80 -2.08 3.37 2.44
CA ILE A 80 -2.97 3.80 1.36
C ILE A 80 -2.34 5.00 0.66
N ALA A 81 -2.62 5.15 -0.63
CA ALA A 81 -2.12 6.27 -1.42
C ALA A 81 -3.28 7.14 -1.91
N TRP A 82 -3.12 8.45 -1.79
CA TRP A 82 -4.11 9.45 -2.12
C TRP A 82 -3.55 10.44 -3.15
N LEU A 83 -4.26 10.61 -4.26
CA LEU A 83 -4.00 11.63 -5.27
C LEU A 83 -5.02 12.76 -5.11
N PRO A 84 -4.67 13.88 -4.45
CA PRO A 84 -5.63 14.93 -4.10
C PRO A 84 -6.26 15.60 -5.31
N LYS A 85 -5.48 15.86 -6.35
CA LYS A 85 -5.93 16.54 -7.56
C LYS A 85 -6.97 15.71 -8.34
N GLU A 86 -6.72 14.42 -8.44
CA GLU A 86 -7.57 13.46 -9.14
C GLU A 86 -8.68 12.90 -8.25
N ARG A 87 -8.56 13.10 -6.94
CA ARG A 87 -9.46 12.54 -5.93
C ARG A 87 -9.54 11.00 -6.00
N LEU A 88 -8.39 10.37 -6.25
CA LEU A 88 -8.25 8.92 -6.35
C LEU A 88 -7.63 8.36 -5.07
N LEU A 89 -8.27 7.34 -4.49
CA LEU A 89 -7.77 6.59 -3.35
C LEU A 89 -7.30 5.21 -3.80
N MET A 90 -6.01 4.93 -3.69
CA MET A 90 -5.42 3.63 -4.01
C MET A 90 -5.31 2.79 -2.75
N VAL A 91 -5.78 1.56 -2.82
CA VAL A 91 -5.77 0.61 -1.71
C VAL A 91 -5.31 -0.77 -2.18
N ALA A 92 -4.59 -1.48 -1.29
CA ALA A 92 -4.30 -2.90 -1.52
C ALA A 92 -5.46 -3.76 -0.98
N ASP A 93 -5.22 -4.94 -0.58
CA ASP A 93 -6.07 -6.09 -0.21
C ASP A 93 -7.36 -5.83 0.61
N VAL A 94 -7.63 -4.60 1.05
CA VAL A 94 -8.86 -4.24 1.77
C VAL A 94 -10.10 -4.31 0.88
N ILE A 95 -9.91 -4.10 -0.43
CA ILE A 95 -10.96 -4.15 -1.45
C ILE A 95 -10.48 -4.98 -2.63
N ASN A 96 -11.26 -6.01 -2.96
CA ASN A 96 -11.10 -6.81 -4.17
C ASN A 96 -12.36 -6.68 -5.02
N THR A 97 -12.25 -6.08 -6.19
CA THR A 97 -13.38 -5.86 -7.12
C THR A 97 -13.40 -6.87 -8.28
N ASN A 98 -12.60 -7.92 -8.23
CA ASN A 98 -12.78 -9.11 -9.07
C ASN A 98 -14.04 -9.89 -8.69
N GLU A 99 -14.54 -9.65 -7.46
CA GLU A 99 -15.77 -10.20 -6.93
C GLU A 99 -16.75 -9.09 -6.57
N PRO A 100 -18.05 -9.34 -6.54
CA PRO A 100 -19.02 -8.36 -6.08
C PRO A 100 -18.69 -7.88 -4.65
N LEU A 101 -18.90 -6.59 -4.39
CA LEU A 101 -18.76 -6.07 -3.04
C LEU A 101 -19.70 -6.82 -2.09
N PRO A 102 -19.28 -7.12 -0.85
CA PRO A 102 -20.12 -7.80 0.11
C PRO A 102 -21.37 -6.96 0.46
N ALA A 103 -22.46 -7.61 0.83
CA ALA A 103 -23.66 -6.89 1.28
C ALA A 103 -23.44 -6.08 2.56
N VAL A 104 -22.46 -6.47 3.38
CA VAL A 104 -22.06 -5.81 4.63
C VAL A 104 -20.55 -5.71 4.66
N ALA A 105 -20.03 -4.52 4.91
CA ALA A 105 -18.60 -4.27 4.96
C ALA A 105 -17.88 -5.08 6.05
N THR A 106 -16.70 -5.57 5.71
CA THR A 106 -15.78 -6.20 6.67
C THR A 106 -15.26 -5.18 7.69
N ALA A 107 -14.62 -5.66 8.76
CA ALA A 107 -13.98 -4.78 9.74
C ALA A 107 -12.90 -3.90 9.09
N ASP A 108 -12.10 -4.44 8.18
CA ASP A 108 -11.04 -3.69 7.48
C ASP A 108 -11.61 -2.65 6.51
N GLN A 109 -12.72 -2.96 5.84
CA GLN A 109 -13.42 -1.99 5.00
C GLN A 109 -14.02 -0.83 5.81
N LYS A 110 -14.58 -1.13 6.99
CA LYS A 110 -15.04 -0.09 7.94
C LYS A 110 -13.87 0.75 8.45
N SER A 111 -12.73 0.13 8.73
CA SER A 111 -11.51 0.83 9.14
C SER A 111 -11.02 1.77 8.04
N LEU A 112 -11.00 1.34 6.79
CA LEU A 112 -10.67 2.19 5.64
C LEU A 112 -11.61 3.41 5.58
N PHE A 113 -12.92 3.18 5.65
CA PHE A 113 -13.91 4.26 5.62
C PHE A 113 -13.70 5.29 6.74
N ASN A 114 -13.50 4.81 7.97
CA ASN A 114 -13.26 5.67 9.12
C ASN A 114 -11.96 6.46 9.00
N SER A 115 -10.89 5.83 8.50
CA SER A 115 -9.60 6.48 8.28
C SER A 115 -9.69 7.58 7.22
N VAL A 116 -10.38 7.32 6.10
CA VAL A 116 -10.62 8.33 5.05
C VAL A 116 -11.37 9.54 5.62
N ARG A 117 -12.37 9.31 6.47
CA ARG A 117 -13.11 10.39 7.14
C ARG A 117 -12.26 11.16 8.15
N ALA A 118 -11.48 10.47 8.98
CA ALA A 118 -10.60 11.06 9.97
C ALA A 118 -9.52 11.95 9.31
N LEU A 119 -8.97 11.48 8.19
CA LEU A 119 -8.01 12.21 7.37
C LEU A 119 -8.65 13.32 6.52
N LYS A 120 -9.99 13.44 6.53
CA LYS A 120 -10.75 14.42 5.74
C LYS A 120 -10.46 14.32 4.24
N LEU A 121 -10.22 13.10 3.74
CA LEU A 121 -10.09 12.85 2.31
C LEU A 121 -11.49 12.81 1.67
N ASP A 122 -11.57 13.22 0.42
CA ASP A 122 -12.82 13.30 -0.33
C ASP A 122 -12.74 12.54 -1.68
N PRO A 123 -12.47 11.22 -1.66
CA PRO A 123 -12.30 10.46 -2.88
C PRO A 123 -13.59 10.43 -3.72
N VAL A 124 -13.41 10.41 -5.03
CA VAL A 124 -14.50 10.11 -5.99
C VAL A 124 -14.42 8.67 -6.46
N GLN A 125 -13.23 8.06 -6.39
CA GLN A 125 -12.98 6.72 -6.87
C GLN A 125 -11.96 6.00 -5.99
N ILE A 126 -12.17 4.70 -5.80
CA ILE A 126 -11.18 3.77 -5.23
C ILE A 126 -10.54 2.99 -6.37
N VAL A 127 -9.22 2.87 -6.30
CA VAL A 127 -8.39 2.09 -7.21
C VAL A 127 -7.77 0.94 -6.41
N PRO A 128 -8.36 -0.26 -6.42
CA PRO A 128 -7.81 -1.41 -5.73
C PRO A 128 -6.66 -2.02 -6.52
N VAL A 129 -5.78 -2.76 -5.85
CA VAL A 129 -4.73 -3.58 -6.50
C VAL A 129 -5.37 -4.78 -7.22
N HIS A 130 -6.49 -5.29 -6.68
CA HIS A 130 -7.21 -6.43 -7.25
C HIS A 130 -8.55 -5.99 -7.85
N GLY A 131 -8.64 -6.03 -9.19
CA GLY A 131 -9.86 -5.73 -9.95
C GLY A 131 -9.90 -4.32 -10.54
N ASN A 132 -11.11 -3.83 -10.81
CA ASN A 132 -11.33 -2.56 -11.48
C ASN A 132 -11.58 -1.42 -10.49
N PRO A 133 -11.23 -0.18 -10.84
CA PRO A 133 -11.63 0.99 -10.06
C PRO A 133 -13.15 1.07 -9.90
N ILE A 134 -13.59 1.48 -8.71
CA ILE A 134 -15.01 1.65 -8.39
C ILE A 134 -15.29 3.06 -7.87
N PRO A 135 -16.51 3.61 -8.07
CA PRO A 135 -16.94 4.86 -7.46
C PRO A 135 -16.88 4.76 -5.91
N TRP A 136 -16.42 5.82 -5.26
CA TRP A 136 -16.45 5.91 -3.78
C TRP A 136 -17.86 5.71 -3.23
N THR A 137 -18.87 6.21 -3.96
CA THR A 137 -20.28 6.07 -3.59
C THR A 137 -20.74 4.61 -3.53
N ASP A 138 -20.19 3.72 -4.35
CA ASP A 138 -20.55 2.30 -4.32
C ASP A 138 -19.96 1.60 -3.08
N PHE A 139 -18.72 1.97 -2.71
CA PHE A 139 -18.12 1.49 -1.47
C PHE A 139 -18.88 2.01 -0.22
N THR A 140 -19.33 3.26 -0.22
CA THR A 140 -20.05 3.80 0.95
C THR A 140 -21.40 3.16 1.20
N LYS A 141 -22.02 2.53 0.20
CA LYS A 141 -23.28 1.79 0.36
C LYS A 141 -23.14 0.56 1.27
N ILE A 142 -21.97 -0.06 1.33
CA ILE A 142 -21.78 -1.27 2.13
C ILE A 142 -21.32 -0.97 3.56
N VAL A 143 -20.81 0.25 3.84
CA VAL A 143 -20.27 0.63 5.17
C VAL A 143 -21.25 1.45 6.01
N ASN A 144 -22.34 1.95 5.42
CA ASN A 144 -23.41 2.71 6.09
C ASN A 144 -24.52 1.84 6.63
#